data_aadcb90918468a6a813fe321493bc1d0
#
_entry.id   aadcb90918468a6a813fe321493bc1d0
#
_cell.length_a   1.000
_cell.length_b   1.000
_cell.length_c   1.000
_cell.angle_alpha   90.00
_cell.angle_beta   90.00
_cell.angle_gamma   90.00
#
_symmetry.space_group_name_H-M   'P 1'
#
loop_
_entity.id
_entity.type
_entity.pdbx_description
1 polymer ?
#
loop_
_entity_poly.entity_id
_entity_poly.type
_entity_poly.pdbx_seq_one_letter_code
_entity_poly.pdbx_strand_id
1 'polypeptide(L)'
;MINAKFINHSKEDQILSFEITGHAGYAEAGEDIVCAAVSVLAIETVNSIDKMVSHQMTVKEADDEGGYLFAQVKPNLSAEQAQVTQILLKHLYFSLEDVANTYPNYVKIEAI
;
A
#
# COMPACT_ATOMS: atom_id res chain seq x y z
N MET A 1 -10.58 9.93 -7.24
CA MET A 1 -9.51 9.02 -7.70
C MET A 1 -8.60 8.62 -6.55
N ILE A 2 -8.24 7.36 -6.49
CA ILE A 2 -7.24 6.87 -5.55
C ILE A 2 -5.85 7.06 -6.18
N ASN A 3 -4.93 7.61 -5.40
CA ASN A 3 -3.53 7.73 -5.80
C ASN A 3 -2.68 6.88 -4.87
N ALA A 4 -1.97 5.91 -5.43
CA ALA A 4 -1.06 5.05 -4.69
C ALA A 4 0.37 5.41 -5.10
N LYS A 5 1.15 5.89 -4.14
CA LYS A 5 2.52 6.34 -4.37
C LYS A 5 3.48 5.45 -3.58
N PHE A 6 4.44 4.86 -4.27
CA PHE A 6 5.49 4.05 -3.65
C PHE A 6 6.82 4.78 -3.74
N ILE A 7 7.49 4.90 -2.61
CA ILE A 7 8.82 5.52 -2.51
C ILE A 7 9.86 4.42 -2.45
N ASN A 8 10.77 4.42 -3.42
CA ASN A 8 11.84 3.43 -3.53
C ASN A 8 13.16 4.01 -3.08
N HIS A 9 14.05 3.13 -2.61
CA HIS A 9 15.43 3.52 -2.33
C HIS A 9 16.13 3.87 -3.64
N SER A 10 16.92 4.95 -3.64
CA SER A 10 17.53 5.47 -4.87
C SER A 10 18.61 4.56 -5.48
N LYS A 11 19.19 3.68 -4.68
CA LYS A 11 20.31 2.81 -5.11
C LYS A 11 20.01 1.32 -5.01
N GLU A 12 18.95 0.96 -4.32
CA GLU A 12 18.58 -0.43 -4.11
C GLU A 12 17.15 -0.67 -4.58
N ASP A 13 16.86 -1.88 -5.00
CA ASP A 13 15.51 -2.26 -5.41
C ASP A 13 14.66 -2.56 -4.18
N GLN A 14 14.38 -1.53 -3.38
CA GLN A 14 13.64 -1.65 -2.14
C GLN A 14 12.57 -0.56 -2.04
N ILE A 15 11.39 -0.97 -1.59
CA ILE A 15 10.30 -0.06 -1.29
C ILE A 15 10.47 0.42 0.15
N LEU A 16 10.55 1.74 0.36
CA LEU A 16 10.71 2.35 1.68
C LEU A 16 9.38 2.66 2.33
N SER A 17 8.41 3.09 1.54
CA SER A 17 7.09 3.48 2.04
C SER A 17 6.08 3.46 0.92
N PHE A 18 4.80 3.47 1.31
CA PHE A 18 3.74 3.76 0.35
C PHE A 18 2.69 4.67 1.00
N GLU A 19 2.02 5.43 0.13
CA GLU A 19 0.96 6.34 0.55
C GLU A 19 -0.21 6.18 -0.41
N ILE A 20 -1.39 5.97 0.15
CA ILE A 20 -2.61 5.84 -0.63
C ILE A 20 -3.56 6.95 -0.20
N THR A 21 -3.98 7.78 -1.16
CA THR A 21 -4.84 8.93 -0.89
C THR A 21 -6.06 8.93 -1.79
N GLY A 22 -7.12 9.52 -1.30
CA GLY A 22 -8.35 9.75 -2.04
C GLY A 22 -9.33 8.60 -2.00
N HIS A 23 -10.41 8.78 -2.73
CA HIS A 23 -11.46 7.78 -2.90
C HIS A 23 -11.64 7.52 -4.39
N ALA A 24 -12.00 6.29 -4.74
CA ALA A 24 -12.12 5.91 -6.15
C ALA A 24 -13.25 6.68 -6.85
N GLY A 25 -14.35 6.92 -6.16
CA GLY A 25 -15.53 7.55 -6.77
C GLY A 25 -16.23 6.62 -7.75
N TYR A 26 -16.03 5.32 -7.61
CA TYR A 26 -16.65 4.31 -8.46
C TYR A 26 -18.14 4.14 -8.12
N ALA A 27 -18.47 4.20 -6.82
CA ALA A 27 -19.82 4.10 -6.31
C ALA A 27 -19.89 4.81 -4.96
N GLU A 28 -21.06 4.81 -4.34
CA GLU A 28 -21.23 5.40 -3.01
C GLU A 28 -20.49 4.60 -1.94
N ALA A 29 -20.26 5.23 -0.79
CA ALA A 29 -19.62 4.61 0.34
C ALA A 29 -20.33 3.29 0.72
N GLY A 30 -19.56 2.25 0.94
CA GLY A 30 -20.09 0.92 1.24
C GLY A 30 -20.40 0.06 0.03
N GLU A 31 -20.45 0.64 -1.16
CA GLU A 31 -20.70 -0.07 -2.42
C GLU A 31 -19.55 0.04 -3.41
N ASP A 32 -18.50 0.78 -3.06
CA ASP A 32 -17.36 1.01 -3.94
C ASP A 32 -16.39 -0.16 -3.89
N ILE A 33 -16.50 -1.05 -4.88
CA ILE A 33 -15.64 -2.24 -4.95
C ILE A 33 -14.18 -1.90 -5.23
N VAL A 34 -13.92 -0.77 -5.86
CA VAL A 34 -12.53 -0.33 -6.14
C VAL A 34 -11.87 0.15 -4.87
N CYS A 35 -12.55 0.97 -4.08
CA CYS A 35 -12.06 1.37 -2.76
C CYS A 35 -11.84 0.16 -1.86
N ALA A 36 -12.78 -0.78 -1.85
CA ALA A 36 -12.68 -1.99 -1.03
C ALA A 36 -11.46 -2.83 -1.44
N ALA A 37 -11.26 -3.03 -2.74
CA ALA A 37 -10.13 -3.80 -3.24
C ALA A 37 -8.78 -3.19 -2.82
N VAL A 38 -8.61 -1.90 -3.04
CA VAL A 38 -7.38 -1.19 -2.67
C VAL A 38 -7.16 -1.23 -1.16
N SER A 39 -8.20 -0.98 -0.38
CA SER A 39 -8.11 -0.97 1.08
C SER A 39 -7.73 -2.32 1.65
N VAL A 40 -8.36 -3.40 1.18
CA VAL A 40 -8.04 -4.75 1.64
C VAL A 40 -6.59 -5.10 1.31
N LEU A 41 -6.15 -4.85 0.08
CA LEU A 41 -4.79 -5.15 -0.33
C LEU A 41 -3.76 -4.41 0.54
N ALA A 42 -3.96 -3.12 0.76
CA ALA A 42 -3.01 -2.31 1.51
C ALA A 42 -2.99 -2.65 3.00
N ILE A 43 -4.16 -2.73 3.62
CA ILE A 43 -4.29 -3.02 5.05
C ILE A 43 -3.77 -4.42 5.37
N GLU A 44 -4.14 -5.41 4.56
CA GLU A 44 -3.69 -6.78 4.80
C GLU A 44 -2.18 -6.95 4.56
N THR A 45 -1.59 -6.17 3.67
CA THR A 45 -0.13 -6.16 3.52
C THR A 45 0.55 -5.71 4.80
N VAL A 46 0.09 -4.59 5.40
CA VAL A 46 0.62 -4.09 6.67
C VAL A 46 0.43 -5.11 7.78
N ASN A 47 -0.77 -5.71 7.87
CA ASN A 47 -1.06 -6.71 8.89
C ASN A 47 -0.23 -7.97 8.72
N SER A 48 0.00 -8.42 7.50
CA SER A 48 0.81 -9.60 7.22
C SER A 48 2.27 -9.38 7.58
N ILE A 49 2.81 -8.20 7.31
CA ILE A 49 4.17 -7.85 7.71
C ILE A 49 4.30 -7.92 9.23
N ASP A 50 3.33 -7.36 9.97
CA ASP A 50 3.34 -7.43 11.43
C ASP A 50 3.33 -8.87 11.94
N LYS A 51 2.45 -9.71 11.38
CA LYS A 51 2.29 -11.09 11.83
C LYS A 51 3.42 -12.02 11.41
N MET A 52 3.90 -11.89 10.18
CA MET A 52 4.86 -12.82 9.58
C MET A 52 6.30 -12.44 9.87
N VAL A 53 6.58 -11.16 10.00
CA VAL A 53 7.94 -10.63 10.11
C VAL A 53 8.25 -10.16 11.53
N SER A 54 7.26 -10.10 12.40
CA SER A 54 7.37 -9.51 13.74
C SER A 54 7.91 -8.09 13.69
N HIS A 55 7.41 -7.31 12.75
CA HIS A 55 7.88 -5.96 12.47
C HIS A 55 6.68 -5.08 12.11
N GLN A 56 6.40 -4.13 12.97
CA GLN A 56 5.34 -3.16 12.70
C GLN A 56 5.87 -2.03 11.84
N MET A 57 5.22 -1.78 10.71
CA MET A 57 5.49 -0.57 9.93
C MET A 57 5.01 0.65 10.70
N THR A 58 5.62 1.80 10.43
CA THR A 58 5.08 3.08 10.91
C THR A 58 3.89 3.42 10.05
N VAL A 59 2.69 3.50 10.64
CA VAL A 59 1.45 3.69 9.92
C VAL A 59 0.76 4.96 10.36
N LYS A 60 0.23 5.71 9.39
CA LYS A 60 -0.63 6.87 9.62
C LYS A 60 -1.90 6.69 8.79
N GLU A 61 -3.04 6.91 9.41
CA GLU A 61 -4.35 6.77 8.78
C GLU A 61 -5.16 8.05 8.95
N ALA A 62 -6.11 8.26 8.04
CA ALA A 62 -7.12 9.29 8.22
C ALA A 62 -8.09 8.86 9.33
N ASP A 63 -8.75 9.85 9.95
CA ASP A 63 -9.68 9.60 11.05
C ASP A 63 -10.94 8.84 10.59
N ASP A 64 -12.08 9.53 10.57
CA ASP A 64 -13.37 8.87 10.36
C ASP A 64 -13.76 8.67 8.89
N GLU A 65 -13.25 9.50 8.00
CA GLU A 65 -13.66 9.48 6.59
C GLU A 65 -12.84 8.54 5.72
N GLY A 66 -11.74 8.00 6.22
CA GLY A 66 -10.83 7.20 5.43
C GLY A 66 -10.13 8.04 4.36
N GLY A 67 -9.72 7.40 3.28
CA GLY A 67 -9.11 8.08 2.14
C GLY A 67 -7.65 8.45 2.31
N TYR A 68 -6.98 7.96 3.36
CA TYR A 68 -5.56 8.16 3.57
C TYR A 68 -4.94 7.01 4.34
N LEU A 69 -3.87 6.45 3.81
CA LEU A 69 -3.06 5.46 4.49
C LEU A 69 -1.60 5.67 4.08
N PHE A 70 -0.74 5.83 5.07
CA PHE A 70 0.71 5.90 4.87
C PHE A 70 1.36 4.80 5.70
N ALA A 71 2.31 4.07 5.10
CA ALA A 71 3.05 3.04 5.81
C ALA A 71 4.52 3.09 5.40
N GLN A 72 5.40 3.06 6.38
CA GLN A 72 6.85 3.17 6.19
C GLN A 72 7.57 2.02 6.88
N VAL A 73 8.54 1.46 6.18
CA VAL A 73 9.40 0.40 6.72
C VAL A 73 10.29 0.99 7.81
N LYS A 74 10.37 0.31 8.96
CA LYS A 74 11.26 0.73 10.04
C LYS A 74 12.72 0.39 9.72
N PRO A 75 13.67 1.15 10.27
CA PRO A 75 15.10 0.85 10.10
C PRO A 75 15.51 -0.36 10.93
N ASN A 76 16.71 -0.85 10.67
CA ASN A 76 17.38 -1.87 11.50
C ASN A 76 16.73 -3.25 11.50
N LEU A 77 16.11 -3.63 10.39
CA LEU A 77 15.60 -4.98 10.20
C LEU A 77 16.75 -5.96 9.97
N SER A 78 16.59 -7.22 10.41
CA SER A 78 17.50 -8.26 10.00
C SER A 78 17.39 -8.48 8.48
N ALA A 79 18.38 -9.15 7.90
CA ALA A 79 18.35 -9.45 6.46
C ALA A 79 17.11 -10.28 6.09
N GLU A 80 16.73 -11.24 6.93
CA GLU A 80 15.54 -12.06 6.71
C GLU A 80 14.26 -11.23 6.81
N GLN A 81 14.14 -10.39 7.83
CA GLN A 81 12.98 -9.50 7.97
C GLN A 81 12.85 -8.56 6.78
N ALA A 82 13.96 -7.98 6.34
CA ALA A 82 13.96 -7.07 5.20
C ALA A 82 13.53 -7.79 3.92
N GLN A 83 14.00 -9.00 3.70
CA GLN A 83 13.67 -9.78 2.50
C GLN A 83 12.17 -10.07 2.42
N VAL A 84 11.58 -10.56 3.50
CA VAL A 84 10.15 -10.91 3.52
C VAL A 84 9.29 -9.64 3.39
N THR A 85 9.69 -8.56 4.08
CA THR A 85 9.00 -7.28 3.97
C THR A 85 8.96 -6.81 2.51
N GLN A 86 10.09 -6.88 1.80
CA GLN A 86 10.14 -6.44 0.40
C GLN A 86 9.30 -7.33 -0.51
N ILE A 87 9.26 -8.63 -0.27
CA ILE A 87 8.40 -9.54 -1.04
C ILE A 87 6.93 -9.12 -0.90
N LEU A 88 6.48 -8.86 0.33
CA LEU A 88 5.10 -8.45 0.59
C LEU A 88 4.77 -7.08 0.01
N LEU A 89 5.70 -6.12 0.10
CA LEU A 89 5.50 -4.79 -0.46
C LEU A 89 5.47 -4.81 -1.99
N LYS A 90 6.31 -5.62 -2.62
CA LYS A 90 6.30 -5.78 -4.07
C LYS A 90 5.02 -6.48 -4.54
N HIS A 91 4.55 -7.45 -3.78
CA HIS A 91 3.26 -8.08 -4.06
C HIS A 91 2.13 -7.02 -4.04
N LEU A 92 2.14 -6.14 -3.05
CA LEU A 92 1.17 -5.05 -2.99
C LEU A 92 1.28 -4.15 -4.23
N TYR A 93 2.50 -3.76 -4.59
CA TYR A 93 2.73 -2.90 -5.75
C TYR A 93 2.15 -3.52 -7.03
N PHE A 94 2.46 -4.79 -7.29
CA PHE A 94 1.96 -5.48 -8.47
C PHE A 94 0.44 -5.65 -8.44
N SER A 95 -0.11 -5.92 -7.27
CA SER A 95 -1.56 -6.05 -7.11
C SER A 95 -2.28 -4.73 -7.39
N LEU A 96 -1.76 -3.63 -6.88
CA LEU A 96 -2.34 -2.31 -7.14
C LEU A 96 -2.14 -1.87 -8.59
N GLU A 97 -1.05 -2.27 -9.21
CA GLU A 97 -0.81 -2.04 -10.62
C GLU A 97 -1.89 -2.74 -11.47
N ASP A 98 -2.23 -3.97 -11.14
CA ASP A 98 -3.30 -4.70 -11.81
C ASP A 98 -4.66 -4.03 -11.61
N VAL A 99 -4.94 -3.57 -10.39
CA VAL A 99 -6.18 -2.83 -10.11
C VAL A 99 -6.23 -1.53 -10.93
N ALA A 100 -5.12 -0.80 -11.00
CA ALA A 100 -5.05 0.44 -11.77
C ALA A 100 -5.23 0.18 -13.28
N ASN A 101 -4.71 -0.93 -13.79
CA ASN A 101 -4.89 -1.30 -15.20
C ASN A 101 -6.33 -1.69 -15.51
N THR A 102 -7.02 -2.30 -14.56
CA THR A 102 -8.44 -2.67 -14.72
C THR A 102 -9.37 -1.46 -14.56
N TYR A 103 -9.02 -0.54 -13.67
CA TYR A 103 -9.83 0.64 -13.34
C TYR A 103 -9.02 1.94 -13.52
N PRO A 104 -8.55 2.23 -14.73
CA PRO A 104 -7.62 3.37 -14.94
C PRO A 104 -8.22 4.74 -14.66
N ASN A 105 -9.54 4.86 -14.67
CA ASN A 105 -10.20 6.12 -14.37
C ASN A 105 -10.42 6.33 -12.86
N TYR A 106 -10.09 5.35 -12.04
CA TYR A 106 -10.38 5.37 -10.60
C TYR A 106 -9.14 5.20 -9.73
N VAL A 107 -8.08 4.61 -10.25
CA VAL A 107 -6.85 4.35 -9.51
C VAL A 107 -5.63 4.72 -10.36
N LYS A 108 -4.75 5.48 -9.75
CA LYS A 108 -3.45 5.83 -10.34
C LYS A 108 -2.35 5.35 -9.41
N ILE A 109 -1.33 4.73 -9.98
CA ILE A 109 -0.17 4.26 -9.23
C ILE A 109 1.09 4.93 -9.76
N GLU A 110 1.99 5.32 -8.85
CA GLU A 110 3.30 5.83 -9.25
C GLU A 110 4.38 5.31 -8.29
N ALA A 111 5.58 5.16 -8.82
CA ALA A 111 6.77 4.76 -8.07
C ALA A 111 7.85 5.83 -8.29
N ILE A 112 8.45 6.28 -7.20
CA ILE A 112 9.46 7.34 -7.22
C ILE A 112 10.77 6.82 -6.62
#